data_6224c07dd9af88fdde926a4312707605
#
_entry.id   6224c07dd9af88fdde926a4312707605
#
_cell.length_a   1.000
_cell.length_b   1.000
_cell.length_c   1.000
_cell.angle_alpha   90.00
_cell.angle_beta   90.00
_cell.angle_gamma   90.00
#
_symmetry.space_group_name_H-M   'P 1'
#
loop_
_entity.id
_entity.type
_entity.pdbx_description
1 polymer ?
#
loop_
_entity_poly.entity_id
_entity_poly.type
_entity_poly.pdbx_seq_one_letter_code
_entity_poly.pdbx_strand_id
1 'polypeptide(L)'
;MQTTDLFQVSSDSIVAGVDEVGRGPLAGDVVAAAVILGDSPPTGLTDSKALSPRQRERLAETIRSEAVAWSLGRATVAEIDELNILQASLLAMRRAVEALSVQPSLVLVDGNHLPRWSYEARAIVKGDLSEPAISAASIVAKVTRDSEMVILDDLYPGYGFAAHKGYPLSVSYTHLTLPTIVDV
;
A
#
# COMPACT_ATOMS: atom_id res chain seq x y z
N MET A 1 -23.78 22.93 23.19
CA MET A 1 -22.32 22.80 23.34
C MET A 1 -21.79 22.41 21.96
N GLN A 2 -21.35 23.43 21.19
CA GLN A 2 -20.88 23.23 19.80
C GLN A 2 -19.48 22.64 19.89
N THR A 3 -19.31 21.44 19.38
CA THR A 3 -18.01 20.87 19.08
C THR A 3 -17.42 21.64 17.90
N THR A 4 -16.56 22.56 18.20
CA THR A 4 -15.76 23.31 17.22
C THR A 4 -14.87 22.31 16.50
N ASP A 5 -15.12 22.13 15.23
CA ASP A 5 -14.29 21.36 14.31
C ASP A 5 -12.97 22.13 14.16
N LEU A 6 -11.95 21.73 14.93
CA LEU A 6 -10.69 22.48 15.11
C LEU A 6 -9.69 22.27 13.97
N PHE A 7 -10.09 21.60 12.87
CA PHE A 7 -9.17 21.25 11.79
C PHE A 7 -9.78 21.50 10.40
N GLN A 8 -10.01 22.77 10.07
CA GLN A 8 -10.11 23.13 8.66
C GLN A 8 -8.72 23.02 8.04
N VAL A 9 -8.52 22.00 7.20
CA VAL A 9 -7.38 21.95 6.27
C VAL A 9 -7.51 23.21 5.40
N SER A 10 -6.52 24.09 5.41
CA SER A 10 -6.53 25.29 4.57
C SER A 10 -6.63 24.87 3.11
N SER A 11 -7.33 25.64 2.28
CA SER A 11 -7.52 25.40 0.85
C SER A 11 -6.21 25.26 0.04
N ASP A 12 -5.08 25.60 0.62
CA ASP A 12 -3.74 25.53 0.03
C ASP A 12 -2.91 24.32 0.52
N SER A 13 -3.52 23.41 1.30
CA SER A 13 -2.78 22.25 1.83
C SER A 13 -2.61 21.17 0.77
N ILE A 14 -1.36 20.84 0.44
CA ILE A 14 -1.03 19.70 -0.42
C ILE A 14 -1.08 18.43 0.43
N VAL A 15 -2.11 17.62 0.22
CA VAL A 15 -2.36 16.41 1.00
C VAL A 15 -1.95 15.17 0.20
N ALA A 16 -1.09 14.35 0.78
CA ALA A 16 -0.77 13.02 0.25
C ALA A 16 -1.51 11.93 1.04
N GLY A 17 -2.07 10.96 0.35
CA GLY A 17 -2.53 9.70 0.93
C GLY A 17 -1.51 8.60 0.73
N VAL A 18 -1.34 7.73 1.71
CA VAL A 18 -0.37 6.62 1.70
C VAL A 18 -1.01 5.34 2.21
N ASP A 19 -0.78 4.25 1.47
CA ASP A 19 -1.20 2.90 1.86
C ASP A 19 -0.18 1.86 1.40
N GLU A 20 -0.18 0.67 2.01
CA GLU A 20 0.69 -0.44 1.68
C GLU A 20 -0.08 -1.72 1.30
N VAL A 21 0.62 -2.59 0.61
CA VAL A 21 0.19 -3.95 0.28
C VAL A 21 1.35 -4.93 0.46
N GLY A 22 1.07 -6.16 0.88
CA GLY A 22 2.11 -7.19 1.02
C GLY A 22 2.40 -7.60 2.46
N ARG A 23 1.64 -7.14 3.46
CA ARG A 23 1.82 -7.53 4.87
C ARG A 23 1.32 -8.92 5.20
N GLY A 24 0.26 -9.37 4.54
CA GLY A 24 -0.34 -10.68 4.78
C GLY A 24 0.25 -11.84 3.98
N PRO A 25 0.77 -11.62 2.77
CA PRO A 25 1.43 -12.66 2.00
C PRO A 25 2.70 -13.21 2.65
N LEU A 26 3.06 -14.46 2.32
CA LEU A 26 4.29 -15.13 2.77
C LEU A 26 5.47 -14.90 1.79
N ALA A 27 5.22 -14.33 0.62
CA ALA A 27 6.23 -14.13 -0.41
C ALA A 27 6.13 -12.74 -1.04
N GLY A 28 7.28 -12.22 -1.45
CA GLY A 28 7.43 -10.94 -2.14
C GLY A 28 7.54 -9.75 -1.19
N ASP A 29 7.88 -8.61 -1.78
CA ASP A 29 8.10 -7.35 -1.08
C ASP A 29 6.80 -6.75 -0.53
N VAL A 30 6.94 -5.87 0.47
CA VAL A 30 5.90 -4.88 0.79
C VAL A 30 6.05 -3.70 -0.16
N VAL A 31 4.95 -3.33 -0.80
CA VAL A 31 4.86 -2.17 -1.69
C VAL A 31 3.92 -1.15 -1.10
N ALA A 32 4.34 0.10 -1.00
CA ALA A 32 3.50 1.22 -0.64
C ALA A 32 3.39 2.20 -1.81
N ALA A 33 2.28 2.93 -1.87
CA ALA A 33 2.14 4.06 -2.76
C ALA A 33 1.81 5.33 -1.97
N ALA A 34 2.26 6.47 -2.49
CA ALA A 34 1.85 7.79 -2.05
C ALA A 34 1.21 8.53 -3.24
N VAL A 35 0.07 9.18 -3.00
CA VAL A 35 -0.68 9.87 -4.05
C VAL A 35 -1.14 11.24 -3.55
N ILE A 36 -0.90 12.28 -4.35
CA ILE A 36 -1.47 13.62 -4.19
C ILE A 36 -2.49 13.80 -5.32
N LEU A 37 -3.76 13.89 -4.96
CA LEU A 37 -4.84 14.11 -5.92
C LEU A 37 -4.97 15.61 -6.24
N GLY A 38 -5.45 15.91 -7.46
CA GLY A 38 -5.87 17.26 -7.83
C GLY A 38 -7.25 17.63 -7.28
N ASP A 39 -7.74 18.81 -7.63
CA ASP A 39 -9.03 19.36 -7.19
C ASP A 39 -10.24 18.50 -7.62
N SER A 40 -10.09 17.71 -8.65
CA SER A 40 -11.12 16.82 -9.19
C SER A 40 -10.65 15.37 -9.17
N PRO A 41 -10.74 14.69 -8.02
CA PRO A 41 -10.28 13.31 -7.92
C PRO A 41 -11.11 12.37 -8.84
N PRO A 42 -10.49 11.28 -9.34
CA PRO A 42 -11.21 10.29 -10.14
C PRO A 42 -12.43 9.74 -9.40
N THR A 43 -13.53 9.52 -10.13
CA THR A 43 -14.73 8.91 -9.55
C THR A 43 -14.54 7.42 -9.31
N GLY A 44 -15.17 6.89 -8.28
CA GLY A 44 -15.13 5.46 -7.95
C GLY A 44 -13.97 5.05 -7.05
N LEU A 45 -13.27 6.00 -6.45
CA LEU A 45 -12.28 5.71 -5.41
C LEU A 45 -12.98 5.05 -4.22
N THR A 46 -12.53 3.87 -3.84
CA THR A 46 -13.02 3.06 -2.72
C THR A 46 -11.97 2.02 -2.34
N ASP A 47 -12.24 1.20 -1.33
CA ASP A 47 -11.39 0.07 -0.96
C ASP A 47 -11.01 -0.75 -2.21
N SER A 48 -9.72 -0.87 -2.44
CA SER A 48 -9.15 -1.60 -3.57
C SER A 48 -9.62 -3.05 -3.65
N LYS A 49 -10.02 -3.65 -2.53
CA LYS A 49 -10.52 -5.04 -2.43
C LYS A 49 -11.97 -5.16 -2.89
N ALA A 50 -12.76 -4.08 -2.84
CA ALA A 50 -14.12 -4.04 -3.32
C ALA A 50 -14.23 -3.97 -4.86
N LEU A 51 -13.14 -3.57 -5.52
CA LEU A 51 -13.07 -3.45 -6.98
C LEU A 51 -12.68 -4.79 -7.64
N SER A 52 -13.27 -5.09 -8.79
CA SER A 52 -12.76 -6.17 -9.64
C SER A 52 -11.36 -5.83 -10.17
N PRO A 53 -10.53 -6.83 -10.56
CA PRO A 53 -9.19 -6.58 -11.08
C PRO A 53 -9.17 -5.57 -12.24
N ARG A 54 -10.06 -5.73 -13.22
CA ARG A 54 -10.16 -4.81 -14.37
C ARG A 54 -10.55 -3.38 -13.99
N GLN A 55 -11.46 -3.21 -13.04
CA GLN A 55 -11.84 -1.88 -12.55
C GLN A 55 -10.66 -1.22 -11.84
N ARG A 56 -9.94 -1.98 -11.02
CA ARG A 56 -8.77 -1.54 -10.28
C ARG A 56 -7.63 -1.10 -11.20
N GLU A 57 -7.32 -1.89 -12.22
CA GLU A 57 -6.30 -1.57 -13.24
C GLU A 57 -6.65 -0.27 -13.96
N ARG A 58 -7.87 -0.14 -14.49
CA ARG A 58 -8.34 1.09 -15.16
C ARG A 58 -8.24 2.30 -14.23
N LEU A 59 -8.68 2.15 -12.98
CA LEU A 59 -8.65 3.26 -12.03
C LEU A 59 -7.22 3.62 -11.64
N ALA A 60 -6.31 2.64 -11.51
CA ALA A 60 -4.89 2.90 -11.29
C ALA A 60 -4.25 3.68 -12.45
N GLU A 61 -4.61 3.37 -13.70
CA GLU A 61 -4.17 4.14 -14.88
C GLU A 61 -4.67 5.59 -14.81
N THR A 62 -5.95 5.79 -14.50
CA THR A 62 -6.54 7.11 -14.33
C THR A 62 -5.84 7.90 -13.21
N ILE A 63 -5.64 7.27 -12.03
CA ILE A 63 -4.92 7.91 -10.91
C ILE A 63 -3.51 8.34 -11.35
N ARG A 64 -2.76 7.45 -12.00
CA ARG A 64 -1.40 7.76 -12.45
C ARG A 64 -1.32 8.88 -13.48
N SER A 65 -2.35 9.05 -14.31
CA SER A 65 -2.41 10.10 -15.34
C SER A 65 -2.93 11.44 -14.82
N GLU A 66 -3.80 11.44 -13.81
CA GLU A 66 -4.53 12.65 -13.36
C GLU A 66 -4.04 13.15 -11.99
N ALA A 67 -3.31 12.36 -11.20
CA ALA A 67 -2.76 12.80 -9.93
C ALA A 67 -1.73 13.91 -10.13
N VAL A 68 -1.68 14.86 -9.20
CA VAL A 68 -0.65 15.91 -9.13
C VAL A 68 0.74 15.29 -8.97
N ALA A 69 0.84 14.27 -8.13
CA ALA A 69 2.03 13.44 -7.97
C ALA A 69 1.64 12.07 -7.43
N TRP A 70 2.40 11.07 -7.80
CA TRP A 70 2.35 9.75 -7.18
C TRP A 70 3.73 9.09 -7.20
N SER A 71 3.93 8.15 -6.32
CA SER A 71 5.20 7.43 -6.19
C SER A 71 5.00 6.08 -5.52
N LEU A 72 6.02 5.25 -5.59
CA LEU A 72 6.07 3.94 -4.95
C LEU A 72 7.26 3.86 -3.99
N GLY A 73 7.06 3.14 -2.91
CA GLY A 73 8.12 2.75 -1.99
C GLY A 73 8.07 1.25 -1.74
N ARG A 74 9.21 0.66 -1.41
CA ARG A 74 9.34 -0.79 -1.19
C ARG A 74 10.11 -1.08 0.07
N ALA A 75 9.77 -2.20 0.69
CA ALA A 75 10.66 -2.91 1.58
C ALA A 75 10.83 -4.33 1.06
N THR A 76 12.07 -4.74 0.85
CA THR A 76 12.42 -6.04 0.30
C THR A 76 12.20 -7.15 1.31
N VAL A 77 12.16 -8.41 0.83
CA VAL A 77 12.07 -9.60 1.70
C VAL A 77 13.18 -9.59 2.76
N ALA A 78 14.42 -9.25 2.38
CA ALA A 78 15.54 -9.17 3.33
C ALA A 78 15.31 -8.10 4.42
N GLU A 79 14.75 -6.95 4.05
CA GLU A 79 14.40 -5.90 5.02
C GLU A 79 13.22 -6.30 5.92
N ILE A 80 12.27 -7.09 5.40
CA ILE A 80 11.18 -7.66 6.22
C ILE A 80 11.74 -8.60 7.28
N ASP A 81 12.68 -9.47 6.90
CA ASP A 81 13.31 -10.42 7.80
C ASP A 81 14.15 -9.72 8.89
N GLU A 82 14.82 -8.63 8.55
CA GLU A 82 15.61 -7.84 9.48
C GLU A 82 14.77 -6.97 10.42
N LEU A 83 13.76 -6.28 9.89
CA LEU A 83 13.02 -5.22 10.60
C LEU A 83 11.71 -5.69 11.24
N ASN A 84 11.15 -6.81 10.81
CA ASN A 84 9.78 -7.28 10.91
C ASN A 84 8.81 -6.56 9.97
N ILE A 85 7.64 -7.19 9.77
CA ILE A 85 6.64 -6.74 8.79
C ILE A 85 6.07 -5.34 9.08
N LEU A 86 5.91 -4.96 10.35
CA LEU A 86 5.41 -3.62 10.70
C LEU A 86 6.42 -2.54 10.32
N GLN A 87 7.68 -2.70 10.72
CA GLN A 87 8.72 -1.70 10.44
C GLN A 87 9.04 -1.64 8.93
N ALA A 88 9.02 -2.78 8.24
CA ALA A 88 9.17 -2.84 6.80
C ALA A 88 8.03 -2.11 6.06
N SER A 89 6.77 -2.25 6.52
CA SER A 89 5.64 -1.50 5.96
C SER A 89 5.81 0.00 6.15
N LEU A 90 6.19 0.44 7.34
CA LEU A 90 6.45 1.85 7.62
C LEU A 90 7.64 2.39 6.80
N LEU A 91 8.67 1.57 6.56
CA LEU A 91 9.80 1.91 5.70
C LEU A 91 9.35 2.09 4.24
N ALA A 92 8.51 1.18 3.72
CA ALA A 92 7.96 1.29 2.38
C ALA A 92 7.11 2.57 2.22
N MET A 93 6.25 2.87 3.18
CA MET A 93 5.45 4.11 3.20
C MET A 93 6.33 5.36 3.22
N ARG A 94 7.38 5.38 4.07
CA ARG A 94 8.33 6.48 4.10
C ARG A 94 8.99 6.70 2.74
N ARG A 95 9.50 5.65 2.13
CA ARG A 95 10.14 5.69 0.81
C ARG A 95 9.17 6.19 -0.27
N ALA A 96 7.89 5.82 -0.19
CA ALA A 96 6.87 6.31 -1.11
C ALA A 96 6.70 7.82 -0.99
N VAL A 97 6.56 8.38 0.22
CA VAL A 97 6.40 9.82 0.42
C VAL A 97 7.67 10.60 0.03
N GLU A 98 8.84 10.11 0.41
CA GLU A 98 10.13 10.72 0.08
C GLU A 98 10.40 10.77 -1.44
N ALA A 99 9.81 9.84 -2.20
CA ALA A 99 9.95 9.77 -3.67
C ALA A 99 8.95 10.64 -4.44
N LEU A 100 8.00 11.30 -3.77
CA LEU A 100 7.06 12.22 -4.43
C LEU A 100 7.80 13.40 -5.06
N SER A 101 7.42 13.75 -6.30
CA SER A 101 7.96 14.92 -7.02
C SER A 101 7.45 16.25 -6.45
N VAL A 102 6.37 16.22 -5.69
CA VAL A 102 5.78 17.38 -4.98
C VAL A 102 5.76 17.07 -3.50
N GLN A 103 6.28 17.98 -2.68
CA GLN A 103 6.33 17.80 -1.22
C GLN A 103 4.95 18.07 -0.60
N PRO A 104 4.35 17.11 0.13
CA PRO A 104 3.09 17.32 0.82
C PRO A 104 3.29 18.17 2.08
N SER A 105 2.29 19.00 2.39
CA SER A 105 2.19 19.70 3.68
C SER A 105 1.55 18.83 4.77
N LEU A 106 0.77 17.82 4.36
CA LEU A 106 0.13 16.85 5.25
C LEU A 106 0.12 15.48 4.59
N VAL A 107 0.43 14.43 5.36
CA VAL A 107 0.36 13.03 4.92
C VAL A 107 -0.71 12.29 5.70
N LEU A 108 -1.67 11.71 5.00
CA LEU A 108 -2.69 10.81 5.55
C LEU A 108 -2.23 9.37 5.33
N VAL A 109 -2.06 8.62 6.40
CA VAL A 109 -1.51 7.25 6.37
C VAL A 109 -2.60 6.26 6.76
N ASP A 110 -2.83 5.24 5.95
CA ASP A 110 -3.74 4.17 6.35
C ASP A 110 -3.23 3.41 7.58
N GLY A 111 -4.16 3.07 8.48
CA GLY A 111 -3.86 2.32 9.70
C GLY A 111 -3.71 3.19 10.94
N ASN A 112 -2.95 2.69 11.92
CA ASN A 112 -2.81 3.28 13.25
C ASN A 112 -1.36 3.61 13.65
N HIS A 113 -0.41 3.47 12.73
CA HIS A 113 1.00 3.75 12.96
C HIS A 113 1.53 4.73 11.93
N LEU A 114 2.46 5.57 12.34
CA LEU A 114 3.14 6.52 11.47
C LEU A 114 4.61 6.14 11.30
N PRO A 115 5.17 6.28 10.08
CA PRO A 115 6.61 6.21 9.88
C PRO A 115 7.35 7.29 10.67
N ARG A 116 8.62 7.03 10.99
CA ARG A 116 9.51 8.05 11.56
C ARG A 116 10.03 8.94 10.44
N TRP A 117 9.48 10.14 10.34
CA TRP A 117 9.82 11.17 9.36
C TRP A 117 9.56 12.58 9.91
N SER A 118 9.84 13.62 9.13
CA SER A 118 9.63 15.02 9.50
C SER A 118 8.32 15.63 8.97
N TYR A 119 7.53 14.85 8.22
CA TYR A 119 6.26 15.33 7.66
C TYR A 119 5.19 15.43 8.73
N GLU A 120 4.34 16.47 8.64
CA GLU A 120 3.07 16.47 9.36
C GLU A 120 2.23 15.30 8.84
N ALA A 121 1.73 14.44 9.74
CA ALA A 121 1.02 13.25 9.32
C ALA A 121 -0.08 12.85 10.30
N ARG A 122 -1.09 12.15 9.78
CA ARG A 122 -2.20 11.56 10.54
C ARG A 122 -2.41 10.12 10.14
N ALA A 123 -2.47 9.24 11.12
CA ALA A 123 -2.89 7.86 10.93
C ALA A 123 -4.42 7.79 10.92
N ILE A 124 -4.99 7.14 9.91
CA ILE A 124 -6.44 7.02 9.72
C ILE A 124 -6.79 5.55 9.57
N VAL A 125 -7.46 5.01 10.57
CA VAL A 125 -7.90 3.60 10.55
C VAL A 125 -8.97 3.42 9.48
N LYS A 126 -8.74 2.50 8.55
CA LYS A 126 -9.57 2.28 7.36
C LYS A 126 -9.69 3.53 6.49
N GLY A 127 -8.59 4.25 6.35
CA GLY A 127 -8.51 5.46 5.54
C GLY A 127 -8.78 5.20 4.06
N ASP A 128 -8.50 3.98 3.59
CA ASP A 128 -8.84 3.51 2.25
C ASP A 128 -10.35 3.56 1.93
N LEU A 129 -11.22 3.59 2.94
CA LEU A 129 -12.68 3.74 2.81
C LEU A 129 -13.15 5.20 2.93
N SER A 130 -12.41 6.07 3.62
CA SER A 130 -12.88 7.42 4.00
C SER A 130 -12.14 8.54 3.30
N GLU A 131 -10.87 8.33 2.93
CA GLU A 131 -9.98 9.34 2.40
C GLU A 131 -9.62 9.06 0.93
N PRO A 132 -10.08 9.88 -0.03
CA PRO A 132 -9.81 9.63 -1.45
C PRO A 132 -8.34 9.45 -1.81
N ALA A 133 -7.43 10.21 -1.19
CA ALA A 133 -6.00 10.10 -1.45
C ALA A 133 -5.43 8.76 -0.96
N ILE A 134 -5.90 8.24 0.19
CA ILE A 134 -5.52 6.91 0.70
C ILE A 134 -6.11 5.81 -0.19
N SER A 135 -7.40 5.92 -0.58
CA SER A 135 -8.02 5.01 -1.55
C SER A 135 -7.22 4.92 -2.85
N ALA A 136 -6.78 6.05 -3.39
CA ALA A 136 -5.96 6.10 -4.59
C ALA A 136 -4.60 5.40 -4.39
N ALA A 137 -3.94 5.64 -3.26
CA ALA A 137 -2.69 4.97 -2.89
C ALA A 137 -2.88 3.45 -2.77
N SER A 138 -3.94 2.99 -2.09
CA SER A 138 -4.31 1.57 -1.98
C SER A 138 -4.44 0.89 -3.35
N ILE A 139 -5.16 1.53 -4.27
CA ILE A 139 -5.37 1.02 -5.62
C ILE A 139 -4.04 0.92 -6.40
N VAL A 140 -3.23 1.98 -6.37
CA VAL A 140 -1.92 2.02 -7.08
C VAL A 140 -0.96 0.97 -6.51
N ALA A 141 -0.84 0.87 -5.20
CA ALA A 141 0.00 -0.13 -4.54
C ALA A 141 -0.46 -1.55 -4.89
N LYS A 142 -1.77 -1.81 -4.82
CA LYS A 142 -2.36 -3.13 -5.09
C LYS A 142 -2.13 -3.58 -6.53
N VAL A 143 -2.39 -2.72 -7.52
CA VAL A 143 -2.17 -3.05 -8.94
C VAL A 143 -0.70 -3.32 -9.21
N THR A 144 0.18 -2.49 -8.65
CA THR A 144 1.62 -2.66 -8.83
C THR A 144 2.08 -4.01 -8.30
N ARG A 145 1.76 -4.35 -7.04
CA ARG A 145 2.20 -5.61 -6.45
C ARG A 145 1.56 -6.83 -7.11
N ASP A 146 0.29 -6.75 -7.47
CA ASP A 146 -0.38 -7.87 -8.15
C ASP A 146 0.27 -8.18 -9.51
N SER A 147 0.71 -7.15 -10.25
CA SER A 147 1.47 -7.31 -11.51
C SER A 147 2.84 -7.95 -11.28
N GLU A 148 3.53 -7.56 -10.22
CA GLU A 148 4.82 -8.16 -9.84
C GLU A 148 4.70 -9.63 -9.46
N MET A 149 3.62 -10.01 -8.80
CA MET A 149 3.34 -11.41 -8.48
C MET A 149 3.07 -12.26 -9.74
N VAL A 150 2.56 -11.66 -10.82
CA VAL A 150 2.44 -12.34 -12.12
C VAL A 150 3.84 -12.57 -12.73
N ILE A 151 4.71 -11.56 -12.69
CA ILE A 151 6.10 -11.68 -13.17
C ILE A 151 6.85 -12.74 -12.36
N LEU A 152 6.65 -12.80 -11.06
CA LEU A 152 7.26 -13.82 -10.20
C LEU A 152 6.74 -15.24 -10.51
N ASP A 153 5.48 -15.37 -10.94
CA ASP A 153 4.93 -16.67 -11.36
C ASP A 153 5.62 -17.21 -12.62
N ASP A 154 5.92 -16.30 -13.55
CA ASP A 154 6.67 -16.66 -14.77
C ASP A 154 8.13 -17.04 -14.46
N LEU A 155 8.76 -16.35 -13.50
CA LEU A 155 10.15 -16.63 -13.09
C LEU A 155 10.27 -17.90 -12.24
N TYR A 156 9.25 -18.22 -11.46
CA TYR A 156 9.19 -19.34 -10.53
C TYR A 156 7.93 -20.18 -10.77
N PRO A 157 7.85 -20.89 -11.89
CA PRO A 157 6.67 -21.68 -12.25
C PRO A 157 6.42 -22.79 -11.22
N GLY A 158 5.15 -23.04 -10.93
CA GLY A 158 4.72 -24.09 -10.00
C GLY A 158 4.39 -23.59 -8.58
N TYR A 159 4.77 -22.37 -8.22
CA TYR A 159 4.35 -21.76 -6.96
C TYR A 159 2.95 -21.17 -7.02
N GLY A 160 2.46 -20.74 -8.18
CA GLY A 160 1.12 -20.20 -8.40
C GLY A 160 0.95 -18.75 -7.92
N PHE A 161 2.01 -17.95 -7.93
CA PHE A 161 2.01 -16.56 -7.47
C PHE A 161 1.01 -15.68 -8.21
N ALA A 162 0.78 -15.93 -9.50
CA ALA A 162 -0.23 -15.22 -10.27
C ALA A 162 -1.65 -15.44 -9.74
N ALA A 163 -1.94 -16.60 -9.16
CA ALA A 163 -3.26 -16.91 -8.62
C ALA A 163 -3.47 -16.34 -7.21
N HIS A 164 -2.61 -16.70 -6.28
CA HIS A 164 -2.78 -16.37 -4.85
C HIS A 164 -2.01 -15.12 -4.39
N LYS A 165 -1.26 -14.45 -5.27
CA LYS A 165 -0.52 -13.21 -4.97
C LYS A 165 0.41 -13.30 -3.74
N GLY A 166 0.94 -14.49 -3.48
CA GLY A 166 1.81 -14.78 -2.35
C GLY A 166 1.08 -15.07 -1.03
N TYR A 167 -0.25 -15.02 -1.00
CA TYR A 167 -1.01 -15.39 0.19
C TYR A 167 -0.93 -16.90 0.48
N PRO A 168 -0.94 -17.31 1.75
CA PRO A 168 -0.89 -18.71 2.11
C PRO A 168 -2.15 -19.46 1.63
N LEU A 169 -1.91 -20.62 1.04
CA LEU A 169 -2.92 -21.63 0.74
C LEU A 169 -2.91 -22.70 1.84
N SER A 170 -3.93 -23.56 1.87
CA SER A 170 -3.97 -24.69 2.82
C SER A 170 -2.70 -25.56 2.76
N VAL A 171 -2.18 -25.80 1.56
CA VAL A 171 -0.95 -26.56 1.34
C VAL A 171 0.30 -25.86 1.89
N SER A 172 0.33 -24.51 1.92
CA SER A 172 1.46 -23.75 2.47
C SER A 172 1.66 -24.03 3.95
N TYR A 173 0.58 -24.08 4.72
CA TYR A 173 0.64 -24.42 6.14
C TYR A 173 1.16 -25.84 6.37
N THR A 174 0.76 -26.81 5.54
CA THR A 174 1.25 -28.18 5.64
C THR A 174 2.75 -28.27 5.42
N HIS A 175 3.28 -27.57 4.42
CA HIS A 175 4.70 -27.61 4.09
C HIS A 175 5.58 -26.80 5.05
N LEU A 176 5.08 -25.65 5.54
CA LEU A 176 5.84 -24.81 6.45
C LEU A 176 5.83 -25.29 7.90
N THR A 177 4.82 -26.09 8.28
CA THR A 177 4.65 -26.60 9.65
C THR A 177 5.08 -28.04 9.84
N LEU A 178 5.59 -28.72 8.80
CA LEU A 178 6.19 -30.02 8.97
C LEU A 178 7.39 -29.89 9.91
N PRO A 179 7.39 -30.59 11.06
CA PRO A 179 8.57 -30.61 11.91
C PRO A 179 9.71 -31.22 11.10
N THR A 180 10.87 -30.56 11.11
CA THR A 180 12.10 -31.18 10.69
C THR A 180 12.31 -32.36 11.63
N ILE A 181 12.00 -33.57 11.16
CA ILE A 181 12.35 -34.80 11.89
C ILE A 181 13.86 -34.83 11.83
N VAL A 182 14.50 -34.37 12.88
CA VAL A 182 15.92 -34.64 13.12
C VAL A 182 15.92 -36.06 13.64
N ASP A 183 16.22 -37.01 12.76
CA ASP A 183 16.57 -38.35 13.20
C ASP A 183 17.82 -38.25 14.07
N VAL A 184 17.66 -38.66 15.32
CA VAL A 184 18.73 -38.80 16.31
C VAL A 184 19.42 -40.13 16.09
#